data_05abf615205406178f1dd0ec16855692
#
_entry.id   05abf615205406178f1dd0ec16855692
#
_cell.length_a   1.000
_cell.length_b   1.000
_cell.length_c   1.000
_cell.angle_alpha   90.00
_cell.angle_beta   90.00
_cell.angle_gamma   90.00
#
_symmetry.space_group_name_H-M   'P 1'
#
loop_
_entity.id
_entity.type
_entity.pdbx_description
1 polymer ?
#
loop_
_entity_poly.entity_id
_entity_poly.type
_entity_poly.pdbx_seq_one_letter_code
_entity_poly.pdbx_strand_id
1 'polypeptide(L)'
;MSRSGKAGSAVVLTDEQLQMVLKTILGSGRTHVSRNYLIIVLSYLCGLRSQELASLKVIDVWIGGRVVDTLRLIRNHTKGNKHRDIPLTNPKVVSAIEQHIRDQSQVRSRFVEPSGPLFKSQKGRFFSPNSMVHLIKRIYGDAGFRNASSHSGRRKFATTLIEQGADINCVKLLMGHSSIQTTALYFSTTPKRLANLMSSLQM
;
A
#
# COMPACT_ATOMS: atom_id res chain seq x y z
N MET A 1 -12.89 -35.09 6.00
CA MET A 1 -12.39 -34.56 4.70
C MET A 1 -11.74 -33.20 4.97
N SER A 2 -10.41 -33.19 5.04
CA SER A 2 -9.59 -31.99 5.34
C SER A 2 -9.48 -31.11 4.09
N ARG A 3 -9.98 -29.88 4.15
CA ARG A 3 -9.74 -28.87 3.13
C ARG A 3 -8.35 -28.24 3.35
N SER A 4 -7.33 -28.89 2.86
CA SER A 4 -6.00 -28.31 2.70
C SER A 4 -6.02 -27.33 1.51
N GLY A 5 -6.55 -26.14 1.73
CA GLY A 5 -6.36 -25.01 0.81
C GLY A 5 -5.02 -24.38 1.12
N LYS A 6 -3.94 -24.76 0.41
CA LYS A 6 -2.73 -23.92 0.33
C LYS A 6 -3.16 -22.55 -0.16
N ALA A 7 -3.22 -21.57 0.74
CA ALA A 7 -3.39 -20.18 0.37
C ALA A 7 -2.23 -19.82 -0.55
N GLY A 8 -2.48 -19.77 -1.86
CA GLY A 8 -1.51 -19.37 -2.86
C GLY A 8 -0.94 -18.02 -2.46
N SER A 9 0.37 -17.94 -2.33
CA SER A 9 1.08 -16.72 -1.98
C SER A 9 0.75 -15.67 -3.06
N ALA A 10 0.29 -14.48 -2.66
CA ALA A 10 -0.05 -13.41 -3.59
C ALA A 10 1.13 -13.10 -4.54
N VAL A 11 0.87 -12.94 -5.82
CA VAL A 11 1.89 -12.63 -6.82
C VAL A 11 2.53 -11.27 -6.52
N VAL A 12 3.84 -11.19 -6.59
CA VAL A 12 4.60 -9.93 -6.55
C VAL A 12 4.79 -9.46 -7.99
N LEU A 13 4.29 -8.27 -8.31
CA LEU A 13 4.47 -7.67 -9.62
C LEU A 13 5.87 -7.08 -9.75
N THR A 14 6.45 -7.13 -10.97
CA THR A 14 7.70 -6.40 -11.29
C THR A 14 7.44 -4.89 -11.35
N ASP A 15 8.51 -4.11 -11.43
CA ASP A 15 8.38 -2.65 -11.52
C ASP A 15 7.73 -2.23 -12.85
N GLU A 16 8.02 -2.94 -13.95
CA GLU A 16 7.39 -2.72 -15.26
C GLU A 16 5.89 -3.04 -15.21
N GLN A 17 5.52 -4.15 -14.57
CA GLN A 17 4.12 -4.53 -14.38
C GLN A 17 3.37 -3.51 -13.52
N LEU A 18 3.99 -2.99 -12.47
CA LEU A 18 3.44 -1.90 -11.68
C LEU A 18 3.22 -0.65 -12.52
N GLN A 19 4.20 -0.27 -13.35
CA GLN A 19 4.06 0.87 -14.25
C GLN A 19 2.89 0.68 -15.24
N MET A 20 2.68 -0.56 -15.73
CA MET A 20 1.51 -0.88 -16.58
C MET A 20 0.20 -0.66 -15.82
N VAL A 21 0.10 -1.11 -14.56
CA VAL A 21 -1.08 -0.87 -13.70
C VAL A 21 -1.35 0.62 -13.56
N LEU A 22 -0.32 1.41 -13.22
CA LEU A 22 -0.46 2.85 -13.04
C LEU A 22 -0.85 3.57 -14.35
N LYS A 23 -0.26 3.20 -15.50
CA LYS A 23 -0.63 3.72 -16.81
C LYS A 23 -2.08 3.38 -17.17
N THR A 24 -2.54 2.15 -16.89
CA THR A 24 -3.94 1.74 -17.13
C THR A 24 -4.90 2.57 -16.29
N ILE A 25 -4.57 2.87 -15.03
CA ILE A 25 -5.39 3.75 -14.18
C ILE A 25 -5.48 5.15 -14.79
N LEU A 26 -4.35 5.74 -15.18
CA LEU A 26 -4.28 7.10 -15.72
C LEU A 26 -5.01 7.22 -17.07
N GLY A 27 -4.91 6.22 -17.92
CA GLY A 27 -5.57 6.17 -19.23
C GLY A 27 -7.03 5.72 -19.20
N SER A 28 -7.60 5.40 -18.03
CA SER A 28 -8.91 4.76 -17.94
C SER A 28 -10.11 5.68 -18.26
N GLY A 29 -9.94 7.01 -18.29
CA GLY A 29 -11.03 7.99 -18.45
C GLY A 29 -12.10 7.93 -17.36
N ARG A 30 -11.90 7.17 -16.27
CA ARG A 30 -12.88 6.96 -15.20
C ARG A 30 -12.86 8.11 -14.19
N THR A 31 -13.96 8.31 -13.50
CA THR A 31 -14.17 9.41 -12.53
C THR A 31 -13.34 9.34 -11.25
N HIS A 32 -12.53 8.29 -11.06
CA HIS A 32 -11.82 8.06 -9.78
C HIS A 32 -10.33 7.73 -10.01
N VAL A 33 -9.72 8.36 -10.99
CA VAL A 33 -8.32 8.08 -11.39
C VAL A 33 -7.37 8.33 -10.23
N SER A 34 -7.35 9.53 -9.65
CA SER A 34 -6.43 9.88 -8.56
C SER A 34 -6.62 9.03 -7.31
N ARG A 35 -7.88 8.69 -6.97
CA ARG A 35 -8.17 7.77 -5.87
C ARG A 35 -7.55 6.39 -6.10
N ASN A 36 -7.80 5.81 -7.26
CA ASN A 36 -7.32 4.47 -7.59
C ASN A 36 -5.78 4.44 -7.69
N TYR A 37 -5.20 5.50 -8.25
CA TYR A 37 -3.76 5.69 -8.32
C TYR A 37 -3.13 5.73 -6.91
N LEU A 38 -3.65 6.58 -6.02
CA LEU A 38 -3.14 6.72 -4.66
C LEU A 38 -3.30 5.42 -3.85
N ILE A 39 -4.40 4.67 -4.00
CA ILE A 39 -4.59 3.36 -3.35
C ILE A 39 -3.43 2.41 -3.72
N ILE A 40 -3.09 2.32 -5.01
CA ILE A 40 -2.01 1.45 -5.48
C ILE A 40 -0.65 1.97 -4.98
N VAL A 41 -0.39 3.27 -5.09
CA VAL A 41 0.86 3.89 -4.62
C VAL A 41 1.09 3.62 -3.12
N LEU A 42 0.08 3.85 -2.26
CA LEU A 42 0.19 3.58 -0.82
C LEU A 42 0.37 2.08 -0.51
N SER A 43 -0.25 1.20 -1.28
CA SER A 43 -0.03 -0.24 -1.13
C SER A 43 1.41 -0.64 -1.44
N TYR A 44 2.01 -0.08 -2.51
CA TYR A 44 3.34 -0.43 -3.00
C TYR A 44 4.49 0.30 -2.29
N LEU A 45 4.32 1.58 -1.98
CA LEU A 45 5.41 2.41 -1.43
C LEU A 45 5.33 2.59 0.09
N CYS A 46 4.17 2.26 0.70
CA CYS A 46 3.96 2.36 2.15
C CYS A 46 3.50 1.03 2.77
N GLY A 47 3.28 0.01 1.95
CA GLY A 47 2.91 -1.33 2.40
C GLY A 47 1.57 -1.40 3.14
N LEU A 48 0.60 -0.53 2.85
CA LEU A 48 -0.70 -0.50 3.53
C LEU A 48 -1.54 -1.73 3.19
N ARG A 49 -2.26 -2.23 4.20
CA ARG A 49 -3.27 -3.28 4.03
C ARG A 49 -4.56 -2.69 3.46
N SER A 50 -5.35 -3.50 2.76
CA SER A 50 -6.66 -3.06 2.26
C SER A 50 -7.58 -2.52 3.36
N GLN A 51 -7.53 -3.09 4.55
CA GLN A 51 -8.30 -2.61 5.71
C GLN A 51 -7.80 -1.24 6.20
N GLU A 52 -6.48 -1.03 6.24
CA GLU A 52 -5.88 0.26 6.57
C GLU A 52 -6.27 1.32 5.52
N LEU A 53 -6.13 1.00 4.22
CA LEU A 53 -6.56 1.88 3.13
C LEU A 53 -8.06 2.24 3.24
N ALA A 54 -8.91 1.27 3.58
CA ALA A 54 -10.35 1.49 3.68
C ALA A 54 -10.74 2.46 4.81
N SER A 55 -9.93 2.54 5.87
CA SER A 55 -10.21 3.33 7.08
C SER A 55 -9.49 4.68 7.15
N LEU A 56 -8.58 4.99 6.20
CA LEU A 56 -7.85 6.26 6.19
C LEU A 56 -8.80 7.45 6.11
N LYS A 57 -8.52 8.44 6.95
CA LYS A 57 -9.15 9.77 6.93
C LYS A 57 -8.26 10.78 6.22
N VAL A 58 -8.83 11.87 5.79
CA VAL A 58 -8.07 12.97 5.20
C VAL A 58 -7.01 13.48 6.17
N ILE A 59 -7.38 13.70 7.44
CA ILE A 59 -6.47 14.21 8.48
C ILE A 59 -5.28 13.29 8.75
N ASP A 60 -5.36 12.00 8.42
CA ASP A 60 -4.24 11.07 8.61
C ASP A 60 -3.07 11.37 7.66
N VAL A 61 -3.33 12.04 6.52
CA VAL A 61 -2.32 12.32 5.48
C VAL A 61 -2.20 13.81 5.13
N TRP A 62 -3.17 14.65 5.51
CA TRP A 62 -3.26 16.05 5.10
C TRP A 62 -3.69 16.97 6.23
N ILE A 63 -2.82 17.87 6.65
CA ILE A 63 -3.06 18.85 7.72
C ILE A 63 -2.45 20.20 7.32
N GLY A 64 -3.18 21.29 7.57
CA GLY A 64 -2.67 22.65 7.36
C GLY A 64 -2.24 22.94 5.91
N GLY A 65 -2.92 22.34 4.92
CA GLY A 65 -2.62 22.57 3.51
C GLY A 65 -1.43 21.76 2.95
N ARG A 66 -0.88 20.82 3.70
CA ARG A 66 0.26 20.00 3.29
C ARG A 66 0.13 18.54 3.71
N VAL A 67 0.88 17.67 3.04
CA VAL A 67 1.03 16.26 3.45
C VAL A 67 1.77 16.20 4.77
N VAL A 68 1.33 15.32 5.67
CA VAL A 68 2.01 15.09 6.95
C VAL A 68 3.34 14.34 6.72
N ASP A 69 4.33 14.57 7.57
CA ASP A 69 5.63 13.90 7.46
C ASP A 69 5.55 12.39 7.78
N THR A 70 4.59 12.01 8.62
CA THR A 70 4.43 10.63 9.09
C THR A 70 2.96 10.24 9.17
N LEU A 71 2.61 9.14 8.50
CA LEU A 71 1.30 8.49 8.61
C LEU A 71 1.30 7.54 9.81
N ARG A 72 0.48 7.84 10.81
CA ARG A 72 0.27 6.99 11.98
C ARG A 72 -0.93 6.06 11.78
N LEU A 73 -0.67 4.75 11.74
CA LEU A 73 -1.69 3.72 11.60
C LEU A 73 -1.97 3.05 12.94
N ILE A 74 -3.16 3.27 13.48
CA ILE A 74 -3.60 2.72 14.77
C ILE A 74 -4.27 1.36 14.52
N ARG A 75 -3.90 0.33 15.30
CA ARG A 75 -4.55 -0.98 15.29
C ARG A 75 -5.72 -0.99 16.27
N ASN A 76 -6.93 -0.84 15.77
CA ASN A 76 -8.16 -0.74 16.59
C ASN A 76 -8.57 -1.99 17.38
N HIS A 77 -7.84 -3.12 17.34
CA HIS A 77 -8.27 -4.38 17.96
C HIS A 77 -7.16 -5.14 18.71
N THR A 78 -6.04 -4.48 19.06
CA THR A 78 -4.99 -5.13 19.86
C THR A 78 -4.91 -4.50 21.24
N LYS A 79 -4.88 -5.32 22.30
CA LYS A 79 -4.51 -4.87 23.66
C LYS A 79 -3.21 -4.05 23.56
N GLY A 80 -3.24 -2.78 24.00
CA GLY A 80 -2.08 -1.90 24.05
C GLY A 80 -1.90 -0.94 22.87
N ASN A 81 -2.97 -0.54 22.14
CA ASN A 81 -2.95 0.54 21.11
C ASN A 81 -1.71 0.50 20.20
N LYS A 82 -1.34 -0.69 19.72
CA LYS A 82 -0.16 -0.84 18.85
C LYS A 82 -0.38 -0.04 17.57
N HIS A 83 0.44 0.95 17.36
CA HIS A 83 0.50 1.73 16.13
C HIS A 83 1.78 1.42 15.35
N ARG A 84 1.82 1.82 14.09
CA ARG A 84 3.04 1.90 13.30
C ARG A 84 3.06 3.23 12.57
N ASP A 85 4.20 3.81 12.52
CA ASP A 85 4.45 5.07 11.86
C ASP A 85 5.16 4.80 10.52
N ILE A 86 4.67 5.44 9.47
CA ILE A 86 5.21 5.32 8.11
C ILE A 86 5.62 6.71 7.65
N PRO A 87 6.92 6.97 7.47
CA PRO A 87 7.39 8.24 6.91
C PRO A 87 6.85 8.45 5.50
N LEU A 88 6.23 9.60 5.23
CA LEU A 88 5.70 9.98 3.92
C LEU A 88 6.72 10.86 3.16
N THR A 89 7.96 10.40 3.09
CA THR A 89 9.08 11.15 2.47
C THR A 89 9.26 10.87 0.98
N ASN A 90 8.59 9.84 0.45
CA ASN A 90 8.70 9.50 -0.97
C ASN A 90 7.95 10.52 -1.84
N PRO A 91 8.62 11.22 -2.79
CA PRO A 91 8.01 12.27 -3.61
C PRO A 91 6.80 11.80 -4.42
N LYS A 92 6.79 10.53 -4.88
CA LYS A 92 5.64 9.95 -5.60
C LYS A 92 4.42 9.79 -4.69
N VAL A 93 4.63 9.45 -3.41
CA VAL A 93 3.56 9.34 -2.42
C VAL A 93 2.99 10.72 -2.12
N VAL A 94 3.86 11.71 -1.85
CA VAL A 94 3.48 13.10 -1.58
C VAL A 94 2.66 13.66 -2.74
N SER A 95 3.18 13.63 -3.96
CA SER A 95 2.49 14.12 -5.15
C SER A 95 1.15 13.43 -5.40
N ALA A 96 1.06 12.11 -5.15
CA ALA A 96 -0.19 11.37 -5.33
C ALA A 96 -1.26 11.77 -4.29
N ILE A 97 -0.86 12.03 -3.04
CA ILE A 97 -1.77 12.54 -1.99
C ILE A 97 -2.27 13.92 -2.38
N GLU A 98 -1.36 14.86 -2.71
CA GLU A 98 -1.72 16.22 -3.10
C GLU A 98 -2.68 16.24 -4.29
N GLN A 99 -2.39 15.46 -5.34
CA GLN A 99 -3.28 15.38 -6.50
C GLN A 99 -4.66 14.86 -6.12
N HIS A 100 -4.73 13.83 -5.28
CA HIS A 100 -6.01 13.27 -4.85
C HIS A 100 -6.82 14.26 -4.01
N ILE A 101 -6.18 15.02 -3.12
CA ILE A 101 -6.84 16.08 -2.33
C ILE A 101 -7.32 17.20 -3.24
N ARG A 102 -6.51 17.67 -4.21
CA ARG A 102 -6.92 18.67 -5.20
C ARG A 102 -8.16 18.21 -5.98
N ASP A 103 -8.17 16.98 -6.48
CA ASP A 103 -9.30 16.46 -7.25
C ASP A 103 -10.57 16.36 -6.39
N GLN A 104 -10.44 15.99 -5.12
CA GLN A 104 -11.58 15.96 -4.20
C GLN A 104 -12.18 17.35 -3.95
N SER A 105 -11.35 18.40 -3.88
CA SER A 105 -11.79 19.79 -3.67
C SER A 105 -12.45 20.39 -4.92
N GLN A 106 -11.93 20.08 -6.11
CA GLN A 106 -12.43 20.62 -7.39
C GLN A 106 -13.79 20.05 -7.78
N VAL A 107 -14.02 18.74 -7.60
CA VAL A 107 -15.25 18.06 -8.07
C VAL A 107 -16.52 18.60 -7.43
N ARG A 108 -16.45 19.37 -6.31
CA ARG A 108 -17.65 19.85 -5.61
C ARG A 108 -17.58 21.27 -5.09
N SER A 109 -16.53 22.06 -5.38
CA SER A 109 -16.28 23.36 -4.71
C SER A 109 -16.45 23.24 -3.18
N ARG A 110 -16.08 22.11 -2.59
CA ARG A 110 -16.37 21.76 -1.20
C ARG A 110 -15.10 21.63 -0.40
N PHE A 111 -15.19 22.15 0.83
CA PHE A 111 -14.27 21.84 1.90
C PHE A 111 -14.07 20.32 2.04
N VAL A 112 -12.82 19.88 2.00
CA VAL A 112 -12.49 18.46 2.23
C VAL A 112 -12.50 18.22 3.73
N GLU A 113 -13.50 17.48 4.20
CA GLU A 113 -13.69 17.23 5.64
C GLU A 113 -12.50 16.42 6.21
N PRO A 114 -11.77 16.96 7.22
CA PRO A 114 -10.59 16.29 7.78
C PRO A 114 -10.89 14.92 8.37
N SER A 115 -12.03 14.76 9.05
CA SER A 115 -12.48 13.49 9.65
C SER A 115 -13.13 12.54 8.64
N GLY A 116 -13.37 13.02 7.42
CA GLY A 116 -13.97 12.24 6.34
C GLY A 116 -13.02 11.21 5.73
N PRO A 117 -13.56 10.25 4.95
CA PRO A 117 -12.74 9.22 4.31
C PRO A 117 -11.77 9.81 3.27
N LEU A 118 -10.50 9.44 3.34
CA LEU A 118 -9.54 9.74 2.28
C LEU A 118 -10.01 9.12 0.95
N PHE A 119 -10.50 7.90 0.99
CA PHE A 119 -11.04 7.21 -0.16
C PHE A 119 -12.56 7.07 -0.05
N LYS A 120 -13.30 7.86 -0.82
CA LYS A 120 -14.76 7.79 -0.87
C LYS A 120 -15.22 6.61 -1.74
N SER A 121 -16.11 5.78 -1.21
CA SER A 121 -16.86 4.78 -1.97
C SER A 121 -17.87 5.45 -2.91
N GLN A 122 -18.55 4.68 -3.77
CA GLN A 122 -19.62 5.20 -4.62
C GLN A 122 -20.76 5.87 -3.83
N LYS A 123 -21.00 5.41 -2.58
CA LYS A 123 -21.98 5.99 -1.67
C LYS A 123 -21.45 7.21 -0.88
N GLY A 124 -20.24 7.69 -1.19
CA GLY A 124 -19.61 8.84 -0.52
C GLY A 124 -19.07 8.58 0.89
N ARG A 125 -19.12 7.33 1.38
CA ARG A 125 -18.68 6.90 2.72
C ARG A 125 -17.36 6.13 2.64
N PHE A 126 -16.84 5.72 3.80
CA PHE A 126 -15.72 4.79 3.89
C PHE A 126 -15.99 3.51 3.09
N PHE A 127 -14.93 2.93 2.52
CA PHE A 127 -15.00 1.57 2.01
C PHE A 127 -15.15 0.58 3.15
N SER A 128 -15.88 -0.50 2.94
CA SER A 128 -15.68 -1.69 3.77
C SER A 128 -14.35 -2.37 3.38
N PRO A 129 -13.70 -3.12 4.29
CA PRO A 129 -12.49 -3.87 3.96
C PRO A 129 -12.66 -4.76 2.72
N ASN A 130 -13.77 -5.45 2.61
CA ASN A 130 -14.07 -6.31 1.45
C ASN A 130 -14.24 -5.51 0.15
N SER A 131 -14.96 -4.38 0.20
CA SER A 131 -15.12 -3.52 -0.98
C SER A 131 -13.77 -2.95 -1.46
N MET A 132 -12.86 -2.63 -0.55
CA MET A 132 -11.51 -2.20 -0.89
C MET A 132 -10.70 -3.35 -1.55
N VAL A 133 -10.79 -4.57 -1.03
CA VAL A 133 -10.17 -5.76 -1.65
C VAL A 133 -10.69 -5.96 -3.07
N HIS A 134 -12.02 -5.88 -3.28
CA HIS A 134 -12.62 -6.03 -4.61
C HIS A 134 -12.20 -4.91 -5.56
N LEU A 135 -12.11 -3.66 -5.08
CA LEU A 135 -11.62 -2.55 -5.89
C LEU A 135 -10.19 -2.78 -6.36
N ILE A 136 -9.26 -3.14 -5.45
CA ILE A 136 -7.86 -3.39 -5.78
C ILE A 136 -7.74 -4.56 -6.78
N LYS A 137 -8.49 -5.65 -6.55
CA LYS A 137 -8.51 -6.79 -7.48
C LYS A 137 -8.99 -6.40 -8.87
N ARG A 138 -10.03 -5.54 -8.97
CA ARG A 138 -10.53 -5.02 -10.24
C ARG A 138 -9.48 -4.16 -10.94
N ILE A 139 -8.78 -3.26 -10.21
CA ILE A 139 -7.72 -2.42 -10.76
C ILE A 139 -6.63 -3.28 -11.42
N TYR A 140 -6.19 -4.35 -10.74
CA TYR A 140 -5.22 -5.28 -11.32
C TYR A 140 -5.78 -6.05 -12.51
N GLY A 141 -7.03 -6.48 -12.44
CA GLY A 141 -7.71 -7.18 -13.53
C GLY A 141 -7.86 -6.31 -14.78
N ASP A 142 -8.20 -5.03 -14.62
CA ASP A 142 -8.30 -4.04 -15.71
C ASP A 142 -6.94 -3.84 -16.42
N ALA A 143 -5.83 -4.00 -15.69
CA ALA A 143 -4.47 -3.95 -16.23
C ALA A 143 -3.95 -5.32 -16.73
N GLY A 144 -4.77 -6.37 -16.74
CA GLY A 144 -4.39 -7.71 -17.21
C GLY A 144 -3.81 -8.64 -16.14
N PHE A 145 -3.63 -8.18 -14.89
CA PHE A 145 -3.00 -8.97 -13.81
C PHE A 145 -4.02 -9.66 -12.90
N ARG A 146 -4.79 -10.60 -13.45
CA ARG A 146 -5.88 -11.31 -12.74
C ARG A 146 -5.43 -12.11 -11.51
N ASN A 147 -4.17 -12.53 -11.47
CA ASN A 147 -3.58 -13.28 -10.34
C ASN A 147 -3.05 -12.37 -9.22
N ALA A 148 -3.03 -11.05 -9.43
CA ALA A 148 -2.68 -10.09 -8.39
C ALA A 148 -3.83 -9.90 -7.41
N SER A 149 -3.50 -9.59 -6.16
CA SER A 149 -4.46 -9.41 -5.07
C SER A 149 -4.14 -8.15 -4.26
N SER A 150 -5.01 -7.82 -3.30
CA SER A 150 -4.79 -6.71 -2.38
C SER A 150 -3.50 -6.83 -1.54
N HIS A 151 -2.88 -8.01 -1.50
CA HIS A 151 -1.59 -8.24 -0.84
C HIS A 151 -0.38 -8.05 -1.75
N SER A 152 -0.56 -7.98 -3.08
CA SER A 152 0.53 -7.91 -4.05
C SER A 152 1.40 -6.67 -3.86
N GLY A 153 0.78 -5.49 -3.68
CA GLY A 153 1.51 -4.25 -3.41
C GLY A 153 2.32 -4.32 -2.12
N ARG A 154 1.68 -4.74 -1.05
CA ARG A 154 2.35 -4.87 0.25
C ARG A 154 3.50 -5.89 0.25
N ARG A 155 3.38 -6.98 -0.52
CA ARG A 155 4.48 -7.94 -0.70
C ARG A 155 5.63 -7.31 -1.47
N LYS A 156 5.34 -6.57 -2.56
CA LYS A 156 6.38 -5.84 -3.30
C LYS A 156 7.11 -4.85 -2.38
N PHE A 157 6.40 -4.09 -1.56
CA PHE A 157 7.00 -3.19 -0.57
C PHE A 157 8.00 -3.93 0.33
N ALA A 158 7.59 -5.06 0.92
CA ALA A 158 8.48 -5.85 1.77
C ALA A 158 9.71 -6.38 1.02
N THR A 159 9.52 -6.95 -0.18
CA THR A 159 10.62 -7.50 -0.99
C THR A 159 11.57 -6.40 -1.45
N THR A 160 11.06 -5.24 -1.84
CA THR A 160 11.90 -4.08 -2.23
C THR A 160 12.76 -3.60 -1.06
N LEU A 161 12.21 -3.46 0.15
CA LEU A 161 12.99 -3.10 1.33
C LEU A 161 14.12 -4.10 1.60
N ILE A 162 13.82 -5.39 1.49
CA ILE A 162 14.80 -6.46 1.68
C ILE A 162 15.89 -6.43 0.60
N GLU A 163 15.51 -6.19 -0.65
CA GLU A 163 16.45 -6.05 -1.78
C GLU A 163 17.36 -4.83 -1.62
N GLN A 164 16.86 -3.77 -0.97
CA GLN A 164 17.63 -2.58 -0.60
C GLN A 164 18.48 -2.75 0.67
N GLY A 165 18.51 -3.93 1.27
CA GLY A 165 19.36 -4.23 2.43
C GLY A 165 18.74 -3.91 3.78
N ALA A 166 17.44 -3.58 3.86
CA ALA A 166 16.78 -3.37 5.14
C ALA A 166 16.83 -4.63 6.01
N ASP A 167 17.14 -4.47 7.30
CA ASP A 167 17.12 -5.56 8.25
C ASP A 167 15.68 -6.01 8.56
N ILE A 168 15.58 -7.24 9.10
CA ILE A 168 14.28 -7.87 9.33
C ILE A 168 13.40 -7.11 10.34
N ASN A 169 14.01 -6.41 11.32
CA ASN A 169 13.27 -5.66 12.34
C ASN A 169 12.70 -4.37 11.72
N CYS A 170 13.46 -3.67 10.87
CA CYS A 170 12.97 -2.53 10.11
C CYS A 170 11.78 -2.93 9.25
N VAL A 171 11.89 -4.01 8.49
CA VAL A 171 10.78 -4.51 7.65
C VAL A 171 9.59 -4.91 8.52
N LYS A 172 9.81 -5.61 9.66
CA LYS A 172 8.76 -5.97 10.62
C LYS A 172 8.02 -4.75 11.14
N LEU A 173 8.74 -3.69 11.55
CA LEU A 173 8.16 -2.45 12.05
C LEU A 173 7.31 -1.76 10.98
N LEU A 174 7.88 -1.50 9.81
CA LEU A 174 7.19 -0.87 8.70
C LEU A 174 5.99 -1.69 8.21
N MET A 175 6.06 -3.01 8.24
CA MET A 175 4.95 -3.90 7.93
C MET A 175 3.93 -3.99 9.07
N GLY A 176 4.28 -3.62 10.28
CA GLY A 176 3.45 -3.80 11.47
C GLY A 176 3.11 -5.28 11.69
N HIS A 177 4.09 -6.18 11.57
CA HIS A 177 3.94 -7.59 11.91
C HIS A 177 4.12 -7.78 13.42
N SER A 178 3.22 -8.52 14.05
CA SER A 178 3.34 -8.87 15.47
C SER A 178 4.47 -9.86 15.73
N SER A 179 4.70 -10.77 14.78
CA SER A 179 5.75 -11.79 14.84
C SER A 179 6.80 -11.58 13.75
N ILE A 180 8.07 -11.79 14.11
CA ILE A 180 9.19 -11.77 13.17
C ILE A 180 9.09 -12.92 12.14
N GLN A 181 8.50 -14.06 12.52
CA GLN A 181 8.28 -15.19 11.63
C GLN A 181 7.43 -14.81 10.41
N THR A 182 6.43 -13.94 10.59
CA THR A 182 5.65 -13.42 9.46
C THR A 182 6.52 -12.61 8.50
N THR A 183 7.51 -11.90 9.00
CA THR A 183 8.45 -11.12 8.17
C THR A 183 9.49 -12.03 7.52
N ALA A 184 9.95 -13.06 8.24
CA ALA A 184 10.93 -14.03 7.76
C ALA A 184 10.48 -14.74 6.46
N LEU A 185 9.15 -14.88 6.24
CA LEU A 185 8.61 -15.44 4.99
C LEU A 185 9.00 -14.64 3.73
N TYR A 186 9.36 -13.36 3.89
CA TYR A 186 9.86 -12.52 2.79
C TYR A 186 11.38 -12.58 2.62
N PHE A 187 12.11 -13.08 3.63
CA PHE A 187 13.57 -13.19 3.66
C PHE A 187 14.06 -14.54 3.09
N SER A 188 13.37 -15.09 2.08
CA SER A 188 13.88 -16.29 1.41
C SER A 188 15.25 -15.99 0.83
N THR A 189 16.23 -16.77 1.24
CA THR A 189 17.61 -16.66 0.76
C THR A 189 17.68 -17.21 -0.65
N THR A 190 17.95 -16.35 -1.64
CA THR A 190 18.21 -16.79 -3.01
C THR A 190 19.71 -16.90 -3.28
N PRO A 191 20.18 -17.82 -4.16
CA PRO A 191 21.59 -17.90 -4.53
C PRO A 191 22.17 -16.53 -4.97
N LYS A 192 21.39 -15.74 -5.70
CA LYS A 192 21.76 -14.39 -6.14
C LYS A 192 22.03 -13.45 -4.96
N ARG A 193 21.20 -13.52 -3.91
CA ARG A 193 21.38 -12.69 -2.72
C ARG A 193 22.64 -13.08 -1.93
N LEU A 194 22.91 -14.38 -1.82
CA LEU A 194 24.15 -14.86 -1.22
C LEU A 194 25.37 -14.39 -2.00
N ALA A 195 25.33 -14.52 -3.33
CA ALA A 195 26.41 -14.04 -4.18
C ALA A 195 26.67 -12.54 -4.01
N ASN A 196 25.61 -11.71 -3.99
CA ASN A 196 25.73 -10.26 -3.78
C ASN A 196 26.32 -9.93 -2.40
N LEU A 197 25.90 -10.63 -1.34
CA LEU A 197 26.46 -10.43 -0.01
C LEU A 197 27.93 -10.81 0.04
N MET A 198 28.32 -11.93 -0.56
CA MET A 198 29.73 -12.34 -0.61
C MET A 198 30.60 -11.37 -1.43
N SER A 199 30.09 -10.85 -2.54
CA SER A 199 30.82 -9.88 -3.37
C SER A 199 30.94 -8.49 -2.74
N SER A 200 30.12 -8.15 -1.75
CA SER A 200 30.17 -6.88 -1.02
C SER A 200 31.14 -6.87 0.18
N LEU A 201 31.71 -8.04 0.53
CA LEU A 201 32.75 -8.14 1.56
C LEU A 201 34.05 -7.57 1.00
N GLN A 202 34.47 -6.42 1.54
CA GLN A 202 35.80 -5.82 1.29
C GLN A 202 36.67 -6.11 2.50
N MET A 203 37.96 -6.50 2.27
CA MET A 203 39.00 -6.58 3.30
C MET A 203 39.63 -5.21 3.48
#